data_ff936010a5b45c175283337480de28fd
#
_entry.id   ff936010a5b45c175283337480de28fd
#
_cell.length_a   1.000
_cell.length_b   1.000
_cell.length_c   1.000
_cell.angle_alpha   90.00
_cell.angle_beta   90.00
_cell.angle_gamma   90.00
#
_symmetry.space_group_name_H-M   'P 1'
#
loop_
_entity.id
_entity.type
_entity.pdbx_description
1 polymer ?
#
loop_
_entity_poly.entity_id
_entity_poly.type
_entity_poly.pdbx_seq_one_letter_code
_entity_poly.pdbx_strand_id
1 'polypeptide(L)'
;MYRSHNCGELRISDLTKQVELSGWIQKIRDKGFIMWVDLRDRYGITQLIFDQERTPADVIELAKTLGREFVINIKGDVIERASKNSLIGTGDIEVLVTDLKILNTSITPPFTIEDESDGGEELRMKYRYLDIRRDPVKNNLILRHEITQEVRKYLSDNSFIEIETPYLIKSTPEGARDFVVPSRMNPGQFYALPQSPQTFKQLLMVAGMDKYFQIVKCFRDEDLRADRQPEFTQIDCEMAFVDQDEILATFENLVKHIFKAVKKIDLDKFPVMTYDDAVQKFGTDKPDLRYDMTFVELNDVAQHKDFNVFNNAELVVGFVIKGGNSFTRKDIDKYTEWVKSCLLYTSPSPRD
;
A
#
# COMPACT_ATOMS: atom_id res chain seq x y z
N MET A 1 19.39 14.34 23.61
CA MET A 1 18.82 13.83 22.34
C MET A 1 19.84 12.84 21.79
N TYR A 2 19.44 11.68 21.28
CA TYR A 2 20.38 10.64 20.83
C TYR A 2 20.83 10.78 19.38
N ARG A 3 20.58 11.90 18.71
CA ARG A 3 21.00 12.16 17.34
C ARG A 3 20.91 13.64 16.99
N SER A 4 21.90 14.13 16.22
CA SER A 4 21.91 15.45 15.61
C SER A 4 21.25 15.42 14.21
N HIS A 5 21.40 14.29 13.48
CA HIS A 5 20.89 14.05 12.13
C HIS A 5 20.27 12.66 12.03
N ASN A 6 19.40 12.43 11.03
CA ASN A 6 18.93 11.09 10.70
C ASN A 6 19.89 10.40 9.68
N CYS A 7 19.73 9.08 9.52
CA CYS A 7 20.63 8.29 8.67
C CYS A 7 20.43 8.50 7.14
N GLY A 8 19.46 9.29 6.73
CA GLY A 8 19.22 9.63 5.32
C GLY A 8 19.56 11.07 4.94
N GLU A 9 19.99 11.88 5.90
CA GLU A 9 20.03 13.34 5.78
C GLU A 9 21.37 13.90 5.29
N LEU A 10 22.48 13.28 5.67
CA LEU A 10 23.82 13.78 5.40
C LEU A 10 24.17 13.78 3.91
N ARG A 11 24.87 14.83 3.49
CA ARG A 11 25.31 15.05 2.09
C ARG A 11 26.78 15.49 2.06
N ILE A 12 27.34 15.62 0.86
CA ILE A 12 28.70 16.12 0.64
C ILE A 12 28.91 17.53 1.22
N SER A 13 27.87 18.33 1.34
CA SER A 13 27.89 19.65 1.99
C SER A 13 28.12 19.60 3.51
N ASP A 14 28.03 18.42 4.11
CA ASP A 14 28.19 18.23 5.55
C ASP A 14 29.59 17.73 5.94
N LEU A 15 30.51 17.66 4.96
CA LEU A 15 31.89 17.28 5.23
C LEU A 15 32.49 18.07 6.40
N THR A 16 33.30 17.41 7.19
CA THR A 16 33.98 17.92 8.40
C THR A 16 33.06 18.25 9.59
N LYS A 17 31.74 18.10 9.44
CA LYS A 17 30.83 18.27 10.58
C LYS A 17 30.93 17.08 11.53
N GLN A 18 30.94 17.37 12.82
CA GLN A 18 30.75 16.35 13.83
C GLN A 18 29.25 16.06 13.99
N VAL A 19 28.87 14.78 13.92
CA VAL A 19 27.49 14.34 13.98
C VAL A 19 27.27 13.25 15.03
N GLU A 20 26.05 13.16 15.51
CA GLU A 20 25.59 12.09 16.37
C GLU A 20 24.41 11.35 15.66
N LEU A 21 24.57 10.05 15.44
CA LEU A 21 23.57 9.22 14.77
C LEU A 21 23.12 8.09 15.67
N SER A 22 21.85 7.67 15.52
CA SER A 22 21.32 6.47 16.15
C SER A 22 20.48 5.69 15.17
N GLY A 23 20.60 4.37 15.19
CA GLY A 23 19.86 3.49 14.29
C GLY A 23 20.14 2.02 14.55
N TRP A 24 19.67 1.20 13.63
CA TRP A 24 19.87 -0.24 13.60
C TRP A 24 21.00 -0.60 12.64
N ILE A 25 21.84 -1.54 13.03
CA ILE A 25 22.91 -2.07 12.17
C ILE A 25 22.29 -2.99 11.13
N GLN A 26 22.33 -2.58 9.86
CA GLN A 26 21.85 -3.39 8.76
C GLN A 26 22.91 -4.39 8.28
N LYS A 27 24.14 -3.93 8.06
CA LYS A 27 25.23 -4.73 7.49
C LYS A 27 26.56 -4.39 8.11
N ILE A 28 27.39 -5.38 8.32
CA ILE A 28 28.77 -5.22 8.82
C ILE A 28 29.71 -5.83 7.79
N ARG A 29 30.78 -5.13 7.46
CA ARG A 29 31.87 -5.59 6.58
C ARG A 29 33.19 -5.33 7.29
N ASP A 30 33.78 -6.37 7.83
CA ASP A 30 35.08 -6.34 8.51
C ASP A 30 36.18 -6.83 7.54
N LYS A 31 37.24 -6.03 7.38
CA LYS A 31 38.46 -6.34 6.61
C LYS A 31 39.72 -6.33 7.47
N GLY A 32 39.56 -6.42 8.78
CA GLY A 32 40.64 -6.36 9.76
C GLY A 32 41.04 -4.94 10.14
N PHE A 33 41.74 -4.22 9.28
CA PHE A 33 42.16 -2.84 9.54
C PHE A 33 41.03 -1.80 9.47
N ILE A 34 40.02 -2.07 8.71
CA ILE A 34 38.83 -1.22 8.52
C ILE A 34 37.58 -2.05 8.62
N MET A 35 36.64 -1.55 9.41
CA MET A 35 35.29 -2.11 9.48
C MET A 35 34.28 -1.07 8.98
N TRP A 36 33.37 -1.45 8.10
CA TRP A 36 32.23 -0.64 7.68
C TRP A 36 30.95 -1.22 8.27
N VAL A 37 30.09 -0.30 8.75
CA VAL A 37 28.77 -0.60 9.28
C VAL A 37 27.74 0.27 8.58
N ASP A 38 26.75 -0.35 7.97
CA ASP A 38 25.60 0.37 7.43
C ASP A 38 24.59 0.57 8.56
N LEU A 39 24.46 1.81 9.04
CA LEU A 39 23.51 2.23 10.06
C LEU A 39 22.23 2.72 9.39
N ARG A 40 21.10 2.14 9.76
CA ARG A 40 19.78 2.41 9.16
C ARG A 40 18.82 2.99 10.19
N ASP A 41 18.03 3.97 9.77
CA ASP A 41 16.82 4.41 10.45
C ASP A 41 15.62 4.45 9.47
N ARG A 42 14.53 5.11 9.85
CA ARG A 42 13.37 5.28 8.98
C ARG A 42 13.67 6.07 7.71
N TYR A 43 14.63 6.96 7.77
CA TYR A 43 14.91 7.97 6.72
C TYR A 43 15.96 7.51 5.71
N GLY A 44 16.79 6.53 6.06
CA GLY A 44 17.81 6.02 5.15
C GLY A 44 18.90 5.24 5.83
N ILE A 45 20.04 5.17 5.13
CA ILE A 45 21.23 4.43 5.54
C ILE A 45 22.42 5.37 5.47
N THR A 46 23.25 5.37 6.51
CA THR A 46 24.57 6.03 6.51
C THR A 46 25.65 5.00 6.77
N GLN A 47 26.70 4.96 5.94
CA GLN A 47 27.87 4.13 6.19
C GLN A 47 28.71 4.74 7.31
N LEU A 48 29.03 3.94 8.29
CA LEU A 48 30.02 4.22 9.33
C LEU A 48 31.34 3.54 8.97
N ILE A 49 32.45 4.17 9.29
CA ILE A 49 33.78 3.60 9.16
C ILE A 49 34.49 3.61 10.52
N PHE A 50 35.03 2.45 10.88
CA PHE A 50 35.92 2.22 12.01
C PHE A 50 37.29 1.90 11.44
N ASP A 51 38.24 2.82 11.60
CA ASP A 51 39.58 2.75 11.06
C ASP A 51 40.56 2.60 12.23
N GLN A 52 41.36 1.55 12.26
CA GLN A 52 42.29 1.27 13.38
C GLN A 52 43.29 2.40 13.65
N GLU A 53 43.63 3.20 12.64
CA GLU A 53 44.57 4.31 12.80
C GLU A 53 43.89 5.59 13.30
N ARG A 54 42.62 5.74 13.10
CA ARG A 54 41.87 7.01 13.29
C ARG A 54 40.78 6.93 14.36
N THR A 55 40.20 5.75 14.58
CA THR A 55 39.19 5.51 15.60
C THR A 55 39.85 5.11 16.93
N PRO A 56 39.38 5.59 18.09
CA PRO A 56 39.92 5.20 19.40
C PRO A 56 39.91 3.68 19.61
N ALA A 57 40.95 3.15 20.25
CA ALA A 57 41.15 1.70 20.39
C ALA A 57 40.03 1.01 21.17
N ASP A 58 39.46 1.63 22.18
CA ASP A 58 38.33 1.15 22.96
C ASP A 58 37.03 1.08 22.11
N VAL A 59 36.85 2.05 21.22
CA VAL A 59 35.73 2.06 20.25
C VAL A 59 35.90 0.92 19.24
N ILE A 60 37.10 0.65 18.75
CA ILE A 60 37.38 -0.50 17.86
C ILE A 60 37.09 -1.81 18.55
N GLU A 61 37.54 -2.01 19.81
CA GLU A 61 37.26 -3.25 20.55
C GLU A 61 35.75 -3.44 20.77
N LEU A 62 35.00 -2.36 21.08
CA LEU A 62 33.55 -2.43 21.20
C LEU A 62 32.88 -2.72 19.86
N ALA A 63 33.39 -2.14 18.76
CA ALA A 63 32.85 -2.36 17.42
C ALA A 63 32.94 -3.81 16.96
N LYS A 64 33.95 -4.57 17.39
CA LYS A 64 34.07 -6.02 17.09
C LYS A 64 32.95 -6.87 17.68
N THR A 65 32.23 -6.36 18.68
CA THR A 65 31.10 -7.05 19.32
C THR A 65 29.76 -6.77 18.63
N LEU A 66 29.73 -5.89 17.64
CA LEU A 66 28.49 -5.49 16.96
C LEU A 66 27.87 -6.63 16.17
N GLY A 67 26.55 -6.69 16.21
CA GLY A 67 25.74 -7.65 15.46
C GLY A 67 24.65 -6.97 14.62
N ARG A 68 24.08 -7.70 13.67
CA ARG A 68 22.95 -7.22 12.87
C ARG A 68 21.78 -6.84 13.79
N GLU A 69 21.09 -5.77 13.44
CA GLU A 69 19.95 -5.19 14.15
C GLU A 69 20.23 -4.74 15.57
N PHE A 70 21.49 -4.68 16.02
CA PHE A 70 21.83 -3.96 17.24
C PHE A 70 21.46 -2.49 17.07
N VAL A 71 20.97 -1.88 18.14
CA VAL A 71 20.70 -0.45 18.19
C VAL A 71 21.91 0.24 18.77
N ILE A 72 22.50 1.15 18.01
CA ILE A 72 23.69 1.89 18.42
C ILE A 72 23.47 3.39 18.33
N ASN A 73 24.23 4.10 19.15
CA ASN A 73 24.47 5.53 19.04
C ASN A 73 25.95 5.74 18.77
N ILE A 74 26.27 6.60 17.81
CA ILE A 74 27.66 6.96 17.48
C ILE A 74 27.83 8.46 17.43
N LYS A 75 29.05 8.91 17.71
CA LYS A 75 29.52 10.23 17.29
C LYS A 75 30.68 10.04 16.32
N GLY A 76 30.81 10.98 15.39
CA GLY A 76 31.87 10.91 14.41
C GLY A 76 31.89 12.09 13.47
N ASP A 77 32.91 12.14 12.65
CA ASP A 77 33.14 13.19 11.67
C ASP A 77 32.68 12.73 10.28
N VAL A 78 31.95 13.59 9.58
CA VAL A 78 31.53 13.32 8.21
C VAL A 78 32.73 13.48 7.28
N ILE A 79 33.04 12.40 6.56
CA ILE A 79 34.15 12.38 5.58
C ILE A 79 33.59 11.94 4.19
N GLU A 80 34.35 12.29 3.14
CA GLU A 80 34.03 11.82 1.79
C GLU A 80 34.30 10.32 1.66
N ARG A 81 33.33 9.60 1.07
CA ARG A 81 33.46 8.17 0.87
C ARG A 81 34.42 7.86 -0.28
N ALA A 82 35.39 6.97 -0.03
CA ALA A 82 36.35 6.54 -1.03
C ALA A 82 35.71 5.84 -2.24
N SER A 83 34.68 5.03 -2.01
CA SER A 83 33.90 4.36 -3.04
C SER A 83 32.44 4.81 -2.96
N LYS A 84 32.06 5.74 -3.82
CA LYS A 84 30.70 6.33 -3.84
C LYS A 84 29.62 5.29 -4.21
N ASN A 85 28.44 5.44 -3.62
CA ASN A 85 27.28 4.59 -3.87
C ASN A 85 26.07 5.44 -4.25
N SER A 86 25.75 5.50 -5.53
CA SER A 86 24.62 6.28 -6.06
C SER A 86 23.23 5.71 -5.71
N LEU A 87 23.16 4.50 -5.14
CA LEU A 87 21.88 3.86 -4.79
C LEU A 87 21.28 4.40 -3.47
N ILE A 88 22.07 5.09 -2.65
CA ILE A 88 21.60 5.69 -1.39
C ILE A 88 21.90 7.19 -1.36
N GLY A 89 21.00 7.97 -0.77
CA GLY A 89 21.12 9.43 -0.74
C GLY A 89 22.35 9.97 0.00
N THR A 90 22.94 9.19 0.92
CA THR A 90 24.16 9.49 1.67
C THR A 90 25.41 8.85 1.05
N GLY A 91 25.31 8.31 -0.15
CA GLY A 91 26.35 7.47 -0.74
C GLY A 91 27.65 8.16 -1.13
N ASP A 92 27.73 9.48 -1.08
CA ASP A 92 28.95 10.27 -1.29
C ASP A 92 29.78 10.44 -0.02
N ILE A 93 29.19 10.18 1.16
CA ILE A 93 29.81 10.38 2.47
C ILE A 93 29.81 9.11 3.31
N GLU A 94 30.65 9.08 4.29
CA GLU A 94 30.65 8.14 5.40
C GLU A 94 31.00 8.87 6.70
N VAL A 95 30.72 8.26 7.86
CA VAL A 95 31.02 8.85 9.15
C VAL A 95 32.17 8.08 9.81
N LEU A 96 33.30 8.76 10.03
CA LEU A 96 34.43 8.25 10.81
C LEU A 96 34.05 8.26 12.28
N VAL A 97 33.89 7.11 12.89
CA VAL A 97 33.38 6.98 14.26
C VAL A 97 34.44 7.33 15.27
N THR A 98 34.14 8.24 16.21
CA THR A 98 34.97 8.64 17.33
C THR A 98 34.43 8.20 18.69
N ASP A 99 33.12 7.91 18.78
CA ASP A 99 32.48 7.40 20.00
C ASP A 99 31.36 6.41 19.62
N LEU A 100 31.21 5.32 20.37
CA LEU A 100 30.24 4.27 20.12
C LEU A 100 29.57 3.83 21.42
N LYS A 101 28.26 3.78 21.41
CA LYS A 101 27.46 3.21 22.49
C LYS A 101 26.47 2.19 21.94
N ILE A 102 26.49 0.98 22.46
CA ILE A 102 25.46 -0.02 22.20
C ILE A 102 24.26 0.31 23.11
N LEU A 103 23.15 0.72 22.51
CA LEU A 103 21.91 1.03 23.22
C LEU A 103 21.11 -0.24 23.53
N ASN A 104 21.10 -1.18 22.57
CA ASN A 104 20.46 -2.48 22.76
C ASN A 104 21.06 -3.52 21.82
N THR A 105 21.17 -4.75 22.29
CA THR A 105 21.60 -5.90 21.48
C THR A 105 20.38 -6.57 20.84
N SER A 106 20.62 -7.39 19.83
CA SER A 106 19.58 -8.19 19.17
C SER A 106 20.09 -9.59 18.89
N ILE A 107 19.20 -10.57 18.92
CA ILE A 107 19.47 -11.88 18.31
C ILE A 107 19.42 -11.75 16.79
N THR A 108 20.05 -12.68 16.09
CA THR A 108 19.99 -12.71 14.62
C THR A 108 18.54 -12.76 14.13
N PRO A 109 18.10 -11.83 13.26
CA PRO A 109 16.75 -11.87 12.70
C PRO A 109 16.48 -13.17 11.93
N PRO A 110 15.22 -13.65 11.90
CA PRO A 110 14.84 -14.87 11.20
C PRO A 110 14.93 -14.76 9.67
N PHE A 111 15.08 -13.56 9.13
CA PHE A 111 15.30 -13.27 7.70
C PHE A 111 16.08 -11.96 7.54
N THR A 112 16.65 -11.76 6.36
CA THR A 112 17.38 -10.55 6.02
C THR A 112 16.44 -9.37 5.82
N ILE A 113 16.68 -8.26 6.55
CA ILE A 113 15.87 -7.03 6.47
C ILE A 113 16.44 -6.14 5.36
N GLU A 114 16.21 -6.56 4.13
CA GLU A 114 16.60 -5.88 2.88
C GLU A 114 15.40 -5.92 1.92
N ASP A 115 15.44 -5.12 0.84
CA ASP A 115 14.31 -5.03 -0.10
C ASP A 115 14.00 -6.37 -0.74
N GLU A 116 15.03 -7.11 -1.15
CA GLU A 116 14.94 -8.51 -1.53
C GLU A 116 15.28 -9.39 -0.32
N SER A 117 14.26 -9.88 0.36
CA SER A 117 14.42 -10.71 1.56
C SER A 117 14.44 -12.19 1.19
N ASP A 118 15.27 -12.96 1.91
CA ASP A 118 15.29 -14.44 1.91
C ASP A 118 14.14 -15.07 2.72
N GLY A 119 13.34 -14.26 3.42
CA GLY A 119 12.17 -14.68 4.16
C GLY A 119 10.94 -14.91 3.28
N GLY A 120 10.35 -16.11 3.33
CA GLY A 120 9.04 -16.38 2.73
C GLY A 120 7.93 -15.56 3.35
N GLU A 121 6.77 -15.48 2.68
CA GLU A 121 5.65 -14.64 3.09
C GLU A 121 5.15 -14.98 4.51
N GLU A 122 5.00 -16.25 4.83
CA GLU A 122 4.56 -16.72 6.15
C GLU A 122 5.49 -16.24 7.27
N LEU A 123 6.81 -16.37 7.06
CA LEU A 123 7.80 -15.92 8.04
C LEU A 123 7.78 -14.41 8.25
N ARG A 124 7.62 -13.64 7.15
CA ARG A 124 7.50 -12.18 7.20
C ARG A 124 6.20 -11.73 7.87
N MET A 125 5.11 -12.47 7.69
CA MET A 125 3.85 -12.20 8.40
C MET A 125 3.98 -12.49 9.89
N LYS A 126 4.64 -13.59 10.28
CA LYS A 126 4.90 -13.93 11.68
C LYS A 126 5.74 -12.86 12.40
N TYR A 127 6.73 -12.31 11.72
CA TYR A 127 7.62 -11.27 12.24
C TYR A 127 7.37 -9.92 11.54
N ARG A 128 6.12 -9.54 11.40
CA ARG A 128 5.69 -8.36 10.63
C ARG A 128 6.39 -7.07 11.07
N TYR A 129 6.68 -6.90 12.35
CA TYR A 129 7.42 -5.76 12.90
C TYR A 129 8.86 -5.63 12.37
N LEU A 130 9.49 -6.73 11.95
CA LEU A 130 10.77 -6.72 11.24
C LEU A 130 10.58 -6.43 9.75
N ASP A 131 9.56 -7.03 9.13
CA ASP A 131 9.25 -6.81 7.72
C ASP A 131 8.91 -5.34 7.41
N ILE A 132 8.27 -4.64 8.35
CA ILE A 132 7.99 -3.19 8.25
C ILE A 132 9.27 -2.34 8.14
N ARG A 133 10.43 -2.83 8.57
CA ARG A 133 11.71 -2.12 8.41
C ARG A 133 12.21 -2.11 6.96
N ARG A 134 11.71 -2.98 6.10
CA ARG A 134 12.04 -3.05 4.67
C ARG A 134 11.37 -1.91 3.93
N ASP A 135 12.07 -1.32 2.97
CA ASP A 135 11.58 -0.16 2.22
C ASP A 135 10.24 -0.41 1.51
N PRO A 136 9.99 -1.53 0.83
CA PRO A 136 8.72 -1.76 0.16
C PRO A 136 7.51 -1.69 1.11
N VAL A 137 7.63 -2.24 2.33
CA VAL A 137 6.54 -2.25 3.31
C VAL A 137 6.44 -0.91 4.05
N LYS A 138 7.59 -0.37 4.48
CA LYS A 138 7.68 0.94 5.13
C LYS A 138 7.10 2.05 4.26
N ASN A 139 7.47 2.07 2.97
CA ASN A 139 7.01 3.09 2.03
C ASN A 139 5.50 3.01 1.78
N ASN A 140 4.90 1.82 1.81
CA ASN A 140 3.45 1.68 1.75
C ASN A 140 2.73 2.31 2.96
N LEU A 141 3.31 2.20 4.16
CA LEU A 141 2.76 2.86 5.35
C LEU A 141 2.90 4.39 5.29
N ILE A 142 4.05 4.87 4.79
CA ILE A 142 4.29 6.31 4.57
C ILE A 142 3.32 6.84 3.51
N LEU A 143 3.20 6.15 2.37
CA LEU A 143 2.26 6.50 1.30
C LEU A 143 0.82 6.58 1.82
N ARG A 144 0.40 5.60 2.64
CA ARG A 144 -0.92 5.62 3.26
C ARG A 144 -1.11 6.85 4.15
N HIS A 145 -0.10 7.21 4.93
CA HIS A 145 -0.12 8.42 5.76
C HIS A 145 -0.29 9.69 4.90
N GLU A 146 0.51 9.82 3.83
CA GLU A 146 0.44 10.97 2.92
C GLU A 146 -0.92 11.09 2.25
N ILE A 147 -1.46 9.99 1.73
CA ILE A 147 -2.82 9.95 1.16
C ILE A 147 -3.85 10.43 2.19
N THR A 148 -3.76 9.94 3.42
CA THR A 148 -4.69 10.32 4.50
C THR A 148 -4.63 11.81 4.81
N GLN A 149 -3.43 12.41 4.83
CA GLN A 149 -3.27 13.86 5.05
C GLN A 149 -3.84 14.67 3.89
N GLU A 150 -3.58 14.26 2.66
CA GLU A 150 -4.10 14.96 1.46
C GLU A 150 -5.63 14.86 1.35
N VAL A 151 -6.22 13.72 1.72
CA VAL A 151 -7.68 13.58 1.81
C VAL A 151 -8.28 14.56 2.82
N ARG A 152 -7.72 14.62 4.04
CA ARG A 152 -8.19 15.56 5.06
C ARG A 152 -8.09 17.00 4.60
N LYS A 153 -6.94 17.36 4.01
CA LYS A 153 -6.73 18.69 3.49
C LYS A 153 -7.77 19.06 2.42
N TYR A 154 -7.88 18.19 1.39
CA TYR A 154 -8.81 18.45 0.28
C TYR A 154 -10.26 18.57 0.75
N LEU A 155 -10.74 17.64 1.58
CA LEU A 155 -12.12 17.65 2.05
C LEU A 155 -12.39 18.85 2.96
N SER A 156 -11.46 19.21 3.86
CA SER A 156 -11.59 20.40 4.71
C SER A 156 -11.59 21.69 3.90
N ASP A 157 -10.73 21.80 2.88
CA ASP A 157 -10.68 22.96 1.97
C ASP A 157 -11.99 23.10 1.14
N ASN A 158 -12.74 22.00 0.96
CA ASN A 158 -14.05 21.95 0.32
C ASN A 158 -15.24 21.99 1.32
N SER A 159 -14.98 22.47 2.53
CA SER A 159 -15.99 22.69 3.59
C SER A 159 -16.60 21.42 4.18
N PHE A 160 -15.95 20.26 4.04
CA PHE A 160 -16.33 19.07 4.80
C PHE A 160 -15.80 19.15 6.23
N ILE A 161 -16.58 18.63 7.17
CA ILE A 161 -16.23 18.55 8.58
C ILE A 161 -15.92 17.08 8.92
N GLU A 162 -14.72 16.81 9.47
CA GLU A 162 -14.38 15.48 9.98
C GLU A 162 -15.07 15.26 11.33
N ILE A 163 -15.94 14.26 11.39
CA ILE A 163 -16.68 13.92 12.61
C ILE A 163 -16.49 12.43 12.91
N GLU A 164 -15.97 12.14 14.12
CA GLU A 164 -15.79 10.78 14.58
C GLU A 164 -17.10 10.21 15.13
N THR A 165 -17.46 9.01 14.68
CA THR A 165 -18.70 8.32 15.07
C THR A 165 -18.40 7.11 15.96
N PRO A 166 -19.37 6.66 16.79
CA PRO A 166 -19.17 5.51 17.67
C PRO A 166 -18.91 4.19 16.94
N TYR A 167 -18.08 3.32 17.54
CA TYR A 167 -17.83 1.96 17.06
C TYR A 167 -18.69 0.91 17.78
N LEU A 168 -19.07 1.12 19.02
CA LEU A 168 -19.97 0.21 19.74
C LEU A 168 -21.40 0.68 19.53
N ILE A 169 -22.06 0.10 18.54
CA ILE A 169 -23.37 0.53 18.08
C ILE A 169 -24.41 -0.60 18.21
N LYS A 170 -25.67 -0.30 17.92
CA LYS A 170 -26.69 -1.31 17.69
C LYS A 170 -26.50 -1.92 16.31
N SER A 171 -26.73 -3.24 16.17
CA SER A 171 -26.74 -3.90 14.86
C SER A 171 -27.65 -3.19 13.88
N THR A 172 -27.14 -2.96 12.68
CA THR A 172 -27.87 -2.35 11.55
C THR A 172 -27.72 -3.26 10.34
N PRO A 173 -28.82 -3.64 9.66
CA PRO A 173 -28.74 -4.51 8.49
C PRO A 173 -28.25 -3.71 7.28
N GLU A 174 -26.95 -3.85 6.94
CA GLU A 174 -26.31 -3.16 5.80
C GLU A 174 -25.82 -4.13 4.71
N GLY A 175 -26.31 -5.38 4.70
CA GLY A 175 -26.01 -6.36 3.66
C GLY A 175 -24.91 -7.38 4.02
N ALA A 176 -24.05 -7.12 5.01
CA ALA A 176 -23.10 -8.08 5.57
C ALA A 176 -23.56 -8.57 6.95
N ARG A 177 -22.89 -9.59 7.50
CA ARG A 177 -23.04 -9.95 8.91
C ARG A 177 -22.21 -9.02 9.79
N ASP A 178 -22.72 -8.74 10.98
CA ASP A 178 -22.03 -7.90 11.96
C ASP A 178 -21.07 -8.72 12.81
N PHE A 179 -19.91 -8.15 13.13
CA PHE A 179 -19.14 -8.58 14.30
C PHE A 179 -19.82 -8.05 15.55
N VAL A 180 -20.01 -8.91 16.54
CA VAL A 180 -20.70 -8.55 17.78
C VAL A 180 -19.76 -8.59 18.98
N VAL A 181 -19.97 -7.65 19.91
CA VAL A 181 -19.22 -7.53 21.16
C VAL A 181 -20.18 -7.72 22.32
N PRO A 182 -19.98 -8.74 23.19
CA PRO A 182 -20.87 -8.96 24.34
C PRO A 182 -20.86 -7.78 25.30
N SER A 183 -22.03 -7.37 25.77
CA SER A 183 -22.16 -6.34 26.83
C SER A 183 -21.96 -6.96 28.21
N ARG A 184 -20.92 -6.53 28.91
CA ARG A 184 -20.70 -6.95 30.30
C ARG A 184 -21.79 -6.43 31.27
N MET A 185 -22.29 -5.23 30.99
CA MET A 185 -23.28 -4.55 31.87
C MET A 185 -24.70 -5.06 31.64
N ASN A 186 -25.00 -5.61 30.47
CA ASN A 186 -26.35 -6.07 30.12
C ASN A 186 -26.27 -7.53 29.62
N PRO A 187 -26.40 -8.53 30.53
CA PRO A 187 -26.32 -9.95 30.14
C PRO A 187 -27.31 -10.30 29.03
N GLY A 188 -26.82 -11.03 28.00
CA GLY A 188 -27.61 -11.42 26.83
C GLY A 188 -27.76 -10.35 25.76
N GLN A 189 -27.16 -9.17 25.95
CA GLN A 189 -27.12 -8.10 24.94
C GLN A 189 -25.73 -7.94 24.34
N PHE A 190 -25.68 -7.41 23.10
CA PHE A 190 -24.46 -7.24 22.34
C PHE A 190 -24.42 -5.85 21.68
N TYR A 191 -23.23 -5.31 21.58
CA TYR A 191 -22.93 -4.25 20.62
C TYR A 191 -22.54 -4.89 19.29
N ALA A 192 -22.76 -4.17 18.19
CA ALA A 192 -22.21 -4.50 16.89
C ALA A 192 -21.06 -3.52 16.53
N LEU A 193 -20.10 -4.01 15.75
CA LEU A 193 -19.11 -3.15 15.11
C LEU A 193 -19.68 -2.64 13.78
N PRO A 194 -19.48 -1.36 13.42
CA PRO A 194 -20.14 -0.75 12.25
C PRO A 194 -19.60 -1.33 10.92
N GLN A 195 -20.51 -1.70 10.04
CA GLN A 195 -20.17 -2.02 8.65
C GLN A 195 -19.81 -0.77 7.84
N SER A 196 -20.42 0.34 8.21
CA SER A 196 -20.14 1.72 7.83
C SER A 196 -20.79 2.66 8.85
N PRO A 197 -20.44 3.95 8.91
CA PRO A 197 -21.12 4.91 9.79
C PRO A 197 -22.48 5.40 9.23
N GLN A 198 -23.19 4.58 8.45
CA GLN A 198 -24.37 4.96 7.67
C GLN A 198 -25.45 5.69 8.47
N THR A 199 -25.86 5.14 9.61
CA THR A 199 -26.89 5.76 10.45
C THR A 199 -26.45 7.11 10.98
N PHE A 200 -25.20 7.24 11.42
CA PHE A 200 -24.68 8.46 12.01
C PHE A 200 -24.51 9.58 10.98
N LYS A 201 -23.99 9.28 9.80
CA LYS A 201 -23.82 10.28 8.75
C LYS A 201 -25.17 10.81 8.25
N GLN A 202 -26.21 9.97 8.17
CA GLN A 202 -27.56 10.42 7.86
C GLN A 202 -28.10 11.35 8.96
N LEU A 203 -27.90 10.99 10.25
CA LEU A 203 -28.29 11.85 11.37
C LEU A 203 -27.55 13.18 11.35
N LEU A 204 -26.29 13.21 10.94
CA LEU A 204 -25.51 14.45 10.79
C LEU A 204 -26.09 15.35 9.69
N MET A 205 -26.55 14.78 8.56
CA MET A 205 -27.26 15.56 7.53
C MET A 205 -28.55 16.14 8.07
N VAL A 206 -29.35 15.35 8.79
CA VAL A 206 -30.58 15.83 9.48
C VAL A 206 -30.27 16.92 10.49
N ALA A 207 -29.13 16.83 11.17
CA ALA A 207 -28.65 17.84 12.12
C ALA A 207 -28.07 19.11 11.48
N GLY A 208 -28.03 19.18 10.14
CA GLY A 208 -27.58 20.37 9.38
C GLY A 208 -26.07 20.49 9.23
N MET A 209 -25.33 19.36 9.25
CA MET A 209 -23.86 19.38 9.03
C MET A 209 -23.46 19.50 7.55
N ASP A 210 -24.39 19.48 6.62
CA ASP A 210 -24.30 19.65 5.17
C ASP A 210 -23.23 18.80 4.47
N LYS A 211 -21.98 18.81 4.95
CA LYS A 211 -20.85 18.06 4.39
C LYS A 211 -20.04 17.43 5.51
N TYR A 212 -20.10 16.13 5.59
CA TYR A 212 -19.38 15.29 6.57
C TYR A 212 -18.36 14.42 5.88
N PHE A 213 -17.25 14.13 6.55
CA PHE A 213 -16.39 13.01 6.23
C PHE A 213 -15.78 12.38 7.47
N GLN A 214 -15.30 11.15 7.31
CA GLN A 214 -14.50 10.43 8.29
C GLN A 214 -13.58 9.43 7.60
N ILE A 215 -12.34 9.29 8.10
CA ILE A 215 -11.47 8.18 7.72
C ILE A 215 -11.66 7.08 8.78
N VAL A 216 -12.54 6.16 8.50
CA VAL A 216 -13.18 5.27 9.49
C VAL A 216 -12.83 3.81 9.26
N LYS A 217 -12.66 3.06 10.34
CA LYS A 217 -12.62 1.59 10.31
C LYS A 217 -14.02 1.02 10.16
N CYS A 218 -14.15 0.08 9.23
CA CYS A 218 -15.39 -0.64 8.96
C CYS A 218 -15.14 -2.14 9.11
N PHE A 219 -16.18 -2.86 9.51
CA PHE A 219 -16.10 -4.27 9.88
C PHE A 219 -17.21 -5.05 9.17
N ARG A 220 -16.86 -6.10 8.44
CA ARG A 220 -17.82 -6.96 7.76
C ARG A 220 -17.43 -8.42 7.92
N ASP A 221 -18.31 -9.21 8.51
CA ASP A 221 -18.12 -10.66 8.65
C ASP A 221 -18.59 -11.36 7.36
N GLU A 222 -17.73 -11.31 6.36
CA GLU A 222 -17.96 -11.87 5.03
C GLU A 222 -16.81 -12.80 4.64
N ASP A 223 -17.03 -13.61 3.61
CA ASP A 223 -15.99 -14.45 3.04
C ASP A 223 -14.83 -13.62 2.48
N LEU A 224 -13.62 -14.03 2.82
CA LEU A 224 -12.40 -13.36 2.39
C LEU A 224 -12.17 -13.57 0.90
N ARG A 225 -11.75 -12.50 0.22
CA ARG A 225 -11.28 -12.53 -1.17
C ARG A 225 -9.92 -11.84 -1.22
N ALA A 226 -9.23 -11.90 -2.38
CA ALA A 226 -7.90 -11.32 -2.54
C ALA A 226 -7.82 -9.82 -2.15
N ASP A 227 -8.92 -9.08 -2.36
CA ASP A 227 -9.05 -7.64 -2.12
C ASP A 227 -9.97 -7.28 -0.93
N ARG A 228 -10.52 -8.27 -0.21
CA ARG A 228 -11.47 -8.06 0.88
C ARG A 228 -10.92 -8.55 2.21
N GLN A 229 -10.95 -7.68 3.19
CA GLN A 229 -10.60 -7.95 4.57
C GLN A 229 -11.80 -7.72 5.49
N PRO A 230 -11.93 -8.47 6.61
CA PRO A 230 -13.03 -8.30 7.56
C PRO A 230 -12.99 -6.94 8.26
N GLU A 231 -11.81 -6.34 8.37
CA GLU A 231 -11.56 -4.98 8.86
C GLU A 231 -10.84 -4.17 7.80
N PHE A 232 -11.42 -3.05 7.40
CA PHE A 232 -10.84 -2.16 6.39
C PHE A 232 -11.12 -0.69 6.70
N THR A 233 -10.51 0.22 5.96
CA THR A 233 -10.70 1.66 6.15
C THR A 233 -11.44 2.25 4.98
N GLN A 234 -12.47 3.08 5.26
CA GLN A 234 -13.16 3.90 4.27
C GLN A 234 -12.76 5.37 4.43
N ILE A 235 -12.73 6.08 3.33
CA ILE A 235 -12.93 7.52 3.28
C ILE A 235 -14.43 7.67 3.11
N ASP A 236 -15.14 7.85 4.22
CA ASP A 236 -16.60 7.95 4.23
C ASP A 236 -17.01 9.41 4.18
N CYS A 237 -17.95 9.74 3.31
CA CYS A 237 -18.43 11.11 3.11
C CYS A 237 -19.94 11.10 2.96
N GLU A 238 -20.57 12.22 3.37
CA GLU A 238 -21.99 12.49 3.11
C GLU A 238 -22.17 13.95 2.80
N MET A 239 -23.07 14.26 1.87
CA MET A 239 -23.38 15.61 1.41
C MET A 239 -24.90 15.82 1.35
N ALA A 240 -25.36 16.97 1.80
CA ALA A 240 -26.73 17.43 1.65
C ALA A 240 -26.86 18.45 0.50
N PHE A 241 -28.07 18.61 -0.04
CA PHE A 241 -28.42 19.61 -1.06
C PHE A 241 -27.60 19.51 -2.37
N VAL A 242 -27.26 18.29 -2.79
CA VAL A 242 -26.47 18.00 -3.99
C VAL A 242 -27.17 16.97 -4.87
N ASP A 243 -26.87 17.02 -6.17
CA ASP A 243 -27.27 16.00 -7.13
C ASP A 243 -26.12 15.02 -7.43
N GLN A 244 -26.39 14.08 -8.33
CA GLN A 244 -25.42 13.05 -8.73
C GLN A 244 -24.17 13.65 -9.36
N ASP A 245 -24.31 14.68 -10.20
CA ASP A 245 -23.19 15.25 -10.95
C ASP A 245 -22.22 15.97 -10.01
N GLU A 246 -22.74 16.65 -8.98
CA GLU A 246 -21.91 17.30 -7.96
C GLU A 246 -21.12 16.29 -7.12
N ILE A 247 -21.74 15.14 -6.77
CA ILE A 247 -21.05 14.05 -6.06
C ILE A 247 -19.93 13.48 -6.95
N LEU A 248 -20.22 13.14 -8.19
CA LEU A 248 -19.22 12.61 -9.13
C LEU A 248 -18.07 13.59 -9.33
N ALA A 249 -18.36 14.86 -9.53
CA ALA A 249 -17.33 15.90 -9.67
C ALA A 249 -16.46 16.06 -8.42
N THR A 250 -17.07 16.05 -7.24
CA THR A 250 -16.35 16.17 -5.96
C THR A 250 -15.35 15.04 -5.77
N PHE A 251 -15.77 13.79 -6.01
CA PHE A 251 -14.89 12.62 -5.80
C PHE A 251 -13.90 12.40 -6.94
N GLU A 252 -14.25 12.73 -8.19
CA GLU A 252 -13.27 12.78 -9.28
C GLU A 252 -12.13 13.74 -8.95
N ASN A 253 -12.45 14.95 -8.49
CA ASN A 253 -11.46 15.94 -8.13
C ASN A 253 -10.64 15.54 -6.89
N LEU A 254 -11.24 14.88 -5.90
CA LEU A 254 -10.52 14.29 -4.76
C LEU A 254 -9.46 13.27 -5.23
N VAL A 255 -9.84 12.33 -6.11
CA VAL A 255 -8.92 11.33 -6.64
C VAL A 255 -7.79 11.99 -7.44
N LYS A 256 -8.12 12.94 -8.32
CA LYS A 256 -7.13 13.74 -9.08
C LYS A 256 -6.15 14.46 -8.15
N HIS A 257 -6.66 15.10 -7.10
CA HIS A 257 -5.85 15.79 -6.11
C HIS A 257 -4.86 14.84 -5.43
N ILE A 258 -5.33 13.66 -4.96
CA ILE A 258 -4.49 12.65 -4.32
C ILE A 258 -3.36 12.19 -5.26
N PHE A 259 -3.69 11.81 -6.49
CA PHE A 259 -2.68 11.35 -7.46
C PHE A 259 -1.66 12.43 -7.78
N LYS A 260 -2.10 13.67 -7.96
CA LYS A 260 -1.22 14.81 -8.20
C LYS A 260 -0.31 15.09 -6.99
N ALA A 261 -0.88 15.16 -5.78
CA ALA A 261 -0.14 15.51 -4.57
C ALA A 261 0.89 14.43 -4.20
N VAL A 262 0.50 13.14 -4.24
CA VAL A 262 1.29 12.03 -3.71
C VAL A 262 2.16 11.37 -4.79
N LYS A 263 1.64 11.15 -5.99
CA LYS A 263 2.34 10.46 -7.08
C LYS A 263 2.91 11.40 -8.15
N LYS A 264 2.57 12.70 -8.11
CA LYS A 264 2.93 13.68 -9.14
C LYS A 264 2.38 13.32 -10.53
N ILE A 265 1.21 12.67 -10.56
CA ILE A 265 0.51 12.26 -11.77
C ILE A 265 -0.72 13.15 -11.92
N ASP A 266 -0.84 13.82 -13.04
CA ASP A 266 -2.07 14.51 -13.43
C ASP A 266 -2.97 13.51 -14.18
N LEU A 267 -4.18 13.29 -13.65
CA LEU A 267 -5.18 12.41 -14.26
C LEU A 267 -6.12 13.22 -15.14
N ASP A 268 -6.45 12.68 -16.30
CA ASP A 268 -7.48 13.19 -17.20
C ASP A 268 -8.88 13.08 -16.58
N LYS A 269 -9.88 13.63 -17.25
CA LYS A 269 -11.28 13.45 -16.89
C LYS A 269 -11.66 11.97 -16.96
N PHE A 270 -12.35 11.49 -15.92
CA PHE A 270 -12.77 10.09 -15.89
C PHE A 270 -13.91 9.88 -16.91
N PRO A 271 -13.83 8.81 -17.73
CA PRO A 271 -14.92 8.46 -18.62
C PRO A 271 -16.15 8.04 -17.83
N VAL A 272 -17.31 8.46 -18.28
CA VAL A 272 -18.62 8.04 -17.74
C VAL A 272 -19.27 7.09 -18.73
N MET A 273 -19.75 5.98 -18.24
CA MET A 273 -20.34 4.89 -19.05
C MET A 273 -21.60 4.38 -18.36
N THR A 274 -22.61 4.04 -19.14
CA THR A 274 -23.79 3.38 -18.60
C THR A 274 -23.49 1.92 -18.23
N TYR A 275 -24.28 1.33 -17.36
CA TYR A 275 -24.16 -0.09 -17.02
C TYR A 275 -24.27 -0.98 -18.26
N ASP A 276 -25.28 -0.71 -19.11
CA ASP A 276 -25.53 -1.47 -20.34
C ASP A 276 -24.35 -1.38 -21.31
N ASP A 277 -23.78 -0.19 -21.51
CA ASP A 277 -22.57 -0.01 -22.31
C ASP A 277 -21.38 -0.81 -21.77
N ALA A 278 -21.18 -0.81 -20.46
CA ALA A 278 -20.09 -1.53 -19.83
C ALA A 278 -20.23 -3.04 -20.03
N VAL A 279 -21.42 -3.58 -19.76
CA VAL A 279 -21.69 -5.02 -19.92
C VAL A 279 -21.66 -5.44 -21.38
N GLN A 280 -22.28 -4.68 -22.29
CA GLN A 280 -22.29 -5.00 -23.71
C GLN A 280 -20.88 -4.95 -24.33
N LYS A 281 -20.09 -3.93 -23.99
CA LYS A 281 -18.76 -3.73 -24.61
C LYS A 281 -17.65 -4.55 -23.96
N PHE A 282 -17.77 -4.85 -22.66
CA PHE A 282 -16.67 -5.45 -21.91
C PHE A 282 -17.05 -6.72 -21.12
N GLY A 283 -18.35 -7.06 -21.03
CA GLY A 283 -18.83 -8.21 -20.28
C GLY A 283 -18.73 -8.05 -18.76
N THR A 284 -18.53 -6.84 -18.26
CA THR A 284 -18.38 -6.55 -16.84
C THR A 284 -18.82 -5.13 -16.53
N ASP A 285 -19.35 -4.90 -15.32
CA ASP A 285 -19.69 -3.58 -14.79
C ASP A 285 -18.45 -2.76 -14.32
N LYS A 286 -17.26 -3.38 -14.34
CA LYS A 286 -15.97 -2.75 -13.94
C LYS A 286 -14.91 -2.96 -15.01
N PRO A 287 -15.06 -2.38 -16.21
CA PRO A 287 -14.13 -2.61 -17.30
C PRO A 287 -12.76 -2.01 -17.03
N ASP A 288 -11.72 -2.74 -17.41
CA ASP A 288 -10.36 -2.21 -17.47
C ASP A 288 -10.13 -1.54 -18.82
N LEU A 289 -10.22 -0.21 -18.84
CA LEU A 289 -10.09 0.59 -20.06
C LEU A 289 -8.64 0.74 -20.57
N ARG A 290 -7.66 0.13 -19.91
CA ARG A 290 -6.27 0.07 -20.41
C ARG A 290 -6.13 -0.86 -21.60
N TYR A 291 -7.09 -1.76 -21.79
CA TYR A 291 -7.16 -2.70 -22.90
C TYR A 291 -8.20 -2.26 -23.91
N ASP A 292 -7.80 -2.16 -25.17
CA ASP A 292 -8.67 -1.80 -26.31
C ASP A 292 -9.27 -3.07 -26.93
N MET A 293 -9.97 -3.88 -26.11
CA MET A 293 -10.64 -5.13 -26.53
C MET A 293 -12.09 -5.08 -26.13
N THR A 294 -12.93 -4.59 -27.03
CA THR A 294 -14.38 -4.55 -26.82
C THR A 294 -15.07 -5.73 -27.50
N PHE A 295 -16.15 -6.18 -26.93
CA PHE A 295 -17.03 -7.16 -27.56
C PHE A 295 -17.73 -6.56 -28.77
N VAL A 296 -17.89 -7.38 -29.79
CA VAL A 296 -18.66 -7.09 -31.01
C VAL A 296 -19.70 -8.21 -31.15
N GLU A 297 -20.95 -7.83 -31.28
CA GLU A 297 -22.02 -8.78 -31.57
C GLU A 297 -21.88 -9.34 -32.99
N LEU A 298 -21.94 -10.64 -33.12
CA LEU A 298 -21.70 -11.37 -34.34
C LEU A 298 -22.96 -12.20 -34.81
N ASN A 299 -24.10 -12.02 -34.18
CA ASN A 299 -25.33 -12.81 -34.51
C ASN A 299 -25.61 -12.76 -36.00
N ASP A 300 -25.67 -11.59 -36.62
CA ASP A 300 -26.01 -11.39 -38.03
C ASP A 300 -25.04 -12.08 -39.01
N VAL A 301 -23.78 -12.24 -38.61
CA VAL A 301 -22.75 -12.81 -39.50
C VAL A 301 -22.44 -14.27 -39.19
N ALA A 302 -22.66 -14.73 -37.96
CA ALA A 302 -22.30 -16.07 -37.49
C ALA A 302 -23.48 -17.04 -37.45
N GLN A 303 -24.70 -16.57 -37.19
CA GLN A 303 -25.91 -17.40 -37.17
C GLN A 303 -26.42 -17.67 -38.61
N HIS A 304 -27.30 -18.66 -38.75
CA HIS A 304 -27.82 -19.11 -40.02
C HIS A 304 -26.78 -19.66 -41.01
N LYS A 305 -25.68 -20.20 -40.47
CA LYS A 305 -24.61 -20.89 -41.20
C LYS A 305 -24.57 -22.37 -40.81
N ASP A 306 -23.61 -23.11 -41.40
CA ASP A 306 -23.48 -24.56 -41.16
C ASP A 306 -22.86 -24.93 -39.79
N PHE A 307 -22.96 -24.04 -38.77
CA PHE A 307 -22.41 -24.26 -37.43
C PHE A 307 -23.49 -24.12 -36.35
N ASN A 308 -24.02 -25.27 -35.93
CA ASN A 308 -25.17 -25.37 -35.05
C ASN A 308 -24.95 -24.69 -33.67
N VAL A 309 -23.73 -24.61 -33.19
CA VAL A 309 -23.44 -23.98 -31.89
C VAL A 309 -23.83 -22.50 -31.92
N PHE A 310 -23.48 -21.79 -33.00
CA PHE A 310 -23.86 -20.38 -33.14
C PHE A 310 -25.34 -20.20 -33.44
N ASN A 311 -25.91 -21.13 -34.24
CA ASN A 311 -27.34 -21.06 -34.58
C ASN A 311 -28.27 -21.25 -33.38
N ASN A 312 -27.83 -22.00 -32.35
CA ASN A 312 -28.59 -22.27 -31.15
C ASN A 312 -28.27 -21.27 -30.00
N ALA A 313 -27.29 -20.39 -30.17
CA ALA A 313 -26.96 -19.40 -29.17
C ALA A 313 -27.89 -18.19 -29.28
N GLU A 314 -28.34 -17.67 -28.17
CA GLU A 314 -29.13 -16.43 -28.12
C GLU A 314 -28.24 -15.23 -28.49
N LEU A 315 -26.99 -15.24 -28.05
CA LEU A 315 -25.99 -14.19 -28.29
C LEU A 315 -24.65 -14.80 -28.71
N VAL A 316 -24.08 -14.31 -29.80
CA VAL A 316 -22.73 -14.64 -30.27
C VAL A 316 -21.90 -13.35 -30.23
N VAL A 317 -20.87 -13.32 -29.40
CA VAL A 317 -19.94 -12.18 -29.30
C VAL A 317 -18.53 -12.61 -29.61
N GLY A 318 -17.76 -11.67 -30.13
CA GLY A 318 -16.33 -11.83 -30.36
C GLY A 318 -15.55 -10.58 -29.96
N PHE A 319 -14.25 -10.69 -29.87
CA PHE A 319 -13.35 -9.54 -29.71
C PHE A 319 -12.08 -9.73 -30.54
N VAL A 320 -11.42 -8.64 -30.87
CA VAL A 320 -10.23 -8.66 -31.71
C VAL A 320 -8.99 -8.45 -30.85
N ILE A 321 -8.06 -9.40 -30.95
CA ILE A 321 -6.72 -9.24 -30.37
C ILE A 321 -5.82 -8.59 -31.42
N LYS A 322 -5.51 -7.31 -31.25
CA LYS A 322 -4.59 -6.59 -32.13
C LYS A 322 -3.21 -7.28 -32.13
N GLY A 323 -2.67 -7.60 -33.32
CA GLY A 323 -1.39 -8.31 -33.43
C GLY A 323 -1.46 -9.83 -33.22
N GLY A 324 -2.65 -10.40 -33.01
CA GLY A 324 -2.86 -11.84 -32.77
C GLY A 324 -2.47 -12.76 -33.93
N ASN A 325 -2.22 -12.22 -35.13
CA ASN A 325 -1.68 -12.96 -36.26
C ASN A 325 -0.26 -13.51 -36.02
N SER A 326 0.43 -13.06 -34.97
CA SER A 326 1.74 -13.58 -34.54
C SER A 326 1.63 -14.85 -33.72
N PHE A 327 0.42 -15.21 -33.24
CA PHE A 327 0.21 -16.42 -32.43
C PHE A 327 0.40 -17.68 -33.27
N THR A 328 1.19 -18.60 -32.72
CA THR A 328 1.32 -19.94 -33.29
C THR A 328 0.09 -20.78 -32.97
N ARG A 329 -0.11 -21.88 -33.72
CA ARG A 329 -1.18 -22.82 -33.40
C ARG A 329 -1.10 -23.35 -31.97
N LYS A 330 0.12 -23.57 -31.47
CA LYS A 330 0.34 -24.01 -30.09
C LYS A 330 -0.11 -22.96 -29.05
N ASP A 331 0.07 -21.68 -29.35
CA ASP A 331 -0.41 -20.60 -28.49
C ASP A 331 -1.93 -20.56 -28.46
N ILE A 332 -2.57 -20.72 -29.61
CA ILE A 332 -4.04 -20.76 -29.74
C ILE A 332 -4.59 -21.95 -28.95
N ASP A 333 -4.01 -23.14 -29.10
CA ASP A 333 -4.42 -24.34 -28.35
C ASP A 333 -4.28 -24.13 -26.85
N LYS A 334 -3.18 -23.51 -26.39
CA LYS A 334 -2.95 -23.17 -24.98
C LYS A 334 -4.01 -22.18 -24.44
N TYR A 335 -4.33 -21.15 -25.21
CA TYR A 335 -5.38 -20.21 -24.82
C TYR A 335 -6.76 -20.87 -24.81
N THR A 336 -7.04 -21.76 -25.73
CA THR A 336 -8.28 -22.53 -25.79
C THR A 336 -8.47 -23.39 -24.52
N GLU A 337 -7.42 -24.09 -24.10
CA GLU A 337 -7.48 -24.90 -22.86
C GLU A 337 -7.59 -24.01 -21.62
N TRP A 338 -6.88 -22.88 -21.60
CA TRP A 338 -6.98 -21.93 -20.50
C TRP A 338 -8.41 -21.34 -20.37
N VAL A 339 -9.03 -20.93 -21.48
CA VAL A 339 -10.40 -20.41 -21.49
C VAL A 339 -11.39 -21.48 -21.04
N LYS A 340 -11.24 -22.74 -21.48
CA LYS A 340 -12.08 -23.85 -20.99
C LYS A 340 -11.98 -24.04 -19.48
N SER A 341 -10.80 -23.89 -18.91
CA SER A 341 -10.60 -24.00 -17.46
C SER A 341 -11.23 -22.84 -16.70
N CYS A 342 -11.26 -21.64 -17.29
CA CYS A 342 -11.87 -20.45 -16.68
C CYS A 342 -13.40 -20.42 -16.78
N LEU A 343 -13.98 -21.03 -17.85
CA LEU A 343 -15.43 -21.09 -18.06
C LEU A 343 -16.16 -22.04 -17.11
N LEU A 344 -15.45 -22.87 -16.33
CA LEU A 344 -16.04 -23.68 -15.26
C LEU A 344 -16.44 -22.85 -14.02
N TYR A 345 -16.18 -21.55 -14.00
CA TYR A 345 -16.67 -20.60 -13.00
C TYR A 345 -18.07 -20.04 -13.31
N THR A 346 -18.90 -20.78 -14.00
CA THR A 346 -20.32 -20.44 -14.22
C THR A 346 -21.24 -20.90 -13.08
N SER A 347 -20.68 -21.12 -11.89
CA SER A 347 -21.52 -21.24 -10.70
C SER A 347 -21.99 -19.84 -10.34
N PRO A 348 -23.30 -19.55 -10.32
CA PRO A 348 -23.78 -18.24 -9.89
C PRO A 348 -23.24 -17.94 -8.52
N SER A 349 -22.77 -16.70 -8.34
CA SER A 349 -22.42 -16.22 -7.02
C SER A 349 -23.62 -16.37 -6.10
N PRO A 350 -23.48 -16.79 -4.83
CA PRO A 350 -24.61 -16.80 -3.89
C PRO A 350 -25.27 -15.43 -3.69
N ARG A 351 -24.83 -14.42 -4.41
CA ARG A 351 -25.36 -13.03 -4.39
C ARG A 351 -26.07 -12.62 -5.69
N ASP A 352 -26.08 -13.47 -6.71
CA ASP A 352 -26.83 -13.23 -7.96
C ASP A 352 -28.25 -13.76 -7.86
#